data_08927f2db1414661bb075a958e1a9f68
#
_entry.id   08927f2db1414661bb075a958e1a9f68
#
_cell.length_a   1.000
_cell.length_b   1.000
_cell.length_c   1.000
_cell.angle_alpha   90.00
_cell.angle_beta   90.00
_cell.angle_gamma   90.00
#
_symmetry.space_group_name_H-M   'P 1'
#
loop_
_entity.id
_entity.type
_entity.pdbx_description
1 polymer ?
#
loop_
_entity_poly.entity_id
_entity_poly.type
_entity_poly.pdbx_seq_one_letter_code
_entity_poly.pdbx_strand_id
1 'polypeptide(L)'
;LRLMAGIKRPISGKVKVNGRCAVLPQNPMALLNQISVEEELASAVMDKGNSSVKNMDRKQRIVLVENMLERTGLLRVRKQHPYDLSGGQQQRLAFAKILLYEPDIILLDEPTKGIDPFFCKKMGEWLEELKNMGKTIVIVSHDVEFCAVYADQCGLIFDRNIESYTDSHSFFAGNIFFTTDTNRIMSDNFKDCVTCDE
;
A
#
# COMPACT_ATOMS: atom_id res chain seq x y z
N LEU A 1 0.32 2.07 12.63
CA LEU A 1 -0.75 1.51 11.79
C LEU A 1 -1.74 0.64 12.59
N ARG A 2 -1.30 -0.31 13.43
CA ARG A 2 -2.19 -1.24 14.17
C ARG A 2 -3.19 -0.56 15.12
N LEU A 3 -2.85 0.61 15.67
CA LEU A 3 -3.77 1.43 16.47
C LEU A 3 -4.85 2.07 15.59
N MET A 4 -4.47 2.59 14.43
CA MET A 4 -5.38 3.19 13.47
C MET A 4 -6.37 2.15 12.91
N ALA A 5 -5.88 0.94 12.67
CA ALA A 5 -6.72 -0.18 12.22
C ALA A 5 -7.64 -0.76 13.29
N GLY A 6 -7.54 -0.31 14.55
CA GLY A 6 -8.30 -0.87 15.65
C GLY A 6 -7.84 -2.27 16.11
N ILE A 7 -6.72 -2.78 15.58
CA ILE A 7 -6.15 -4.10 15.94
C ILE A 7 -5.57 -4.07 17.35
N LYS A 8 -5.04 -2.91 17.77
CA LYS A 8 -4.55 -2.68 19.14
C LYS A 8 -5.28 -1.50 19.78
N ARG A 9 -5.43 -1.54 21.08
CA ARG A 9 -5.95 -0.42 21.87
C ARG A 9 -4.81 0.48 22.33
N PRO A 10 -4.97 1.82 22.34
CA PRO A 10 -3.97 2.72 22.90
C PRO A 10 -3.86 2.51 24.41
N ILE A 11 -2.65 2.67 24.95
CA ILE A 11 -2.39 2.61 26.40
C ILE A 11 -3.00 3.86 27.06
N SER A 12 -2.91 5.02 26.40
CA SER A 12 -3.48 6.30 26.83
C SER A 12 -3.98 7.08 25.62
N GLY A 13 -4.85 8.04 25.84
CA GLY A 13 -5.44 8.84 24.77
C GLY A 13 -6.56 8.13 24.00
N LYS A 14 -6.92 8.71 22.86
CA LYS A 14 -8.00 8.19 21.98
C LYS A 14 -7.54 8.21 20.53
N VAL A 15 -7.85 7.16 19.80
CA VAL A 15 -7.71 7.11 18.34
C VAL A 15 -9.12 7.10 17.76
N LYS A 16 -9.40 8.07 16.89
CA LYS A 16 -10.69 8.16 16.17
C LYS A 16 -10.40 8.05 14.67
N VAL A 17 -11.00 7.07 14.05
CA VAL A 17 -10.87 6.81 12.61
C VAL A 17 -12.28 6.73 12.04
N ASN A 18 -12.55 7.51 11.01
CA ASN A 18 -13.84 7.54 10.34
C ASN A 18 -13.73 6.82 8.99
N GLY A 19 -14.32 5.65 8.88
CA GLY A 19 -14.30 4.83 7.66
C GLY A 19 -13.73 3.44 7.88
N ARG A 20 -13.81 2.62 6.85
CA ARG A 20 -13.29 1.25 6.84
C ARG A 20 -11.80 1.26 6.58
N CYS A 21 -11.02 0.64 7.46
CA CYS A 21 -9.59 0.48 7.29
C CYS A 21 -9.25 -0.90 6.73
N ALA A 22 -8.34 -0.96 5.77
CA ALA A 22 -7.63 -2.18 5.42
C ALA A 22 -6.13 -2.00 5.68
N VAL A 23 -5.48 -3.05 6.15
CA VAL A 23 -4.05 -3.03 6.50
C VAL A 23 -3.31 -4.05 5.67
N LEU A 24 -2.26 -3.62 4.98
CA LEU A 24 -1.23 -4.50 4.45
C LEU A 24 -0.12 -4.59 5.49
N PRO A 25 0.03 -5.72 6.19
CA PRO A 25 1.10 -5.88 7.16
C PRO A 25 2.44 -6.16 6.45
N GLN A 26 3.56 -5.91 7.12
CA GLN A 26 4.90 -6.20 6.64
C GLN A 26 5.09 -7.68 6.22
N ASN A 27 4.41 -8.61 6.89
CA ASN A 27 4.34 -10.01 6.46
C ASN A 27 2.99 -10.25 5.76
N PRO A 28 2.96 -10.37 4.42
CA PRO A 28 1.73 -10.53 3.66
C PRO A 28 0.99 -11.84 3.99
N MET A 29 1.72 -12.86 4.43
CA MET A 29 1.13 -14.16 4.79
C MET A 29 0.11 -14.07 5.95
N ALA A 30 0.18 -13.02 6.77
CA ALA A 30 -0.81 -12.80 7.83
C ALA A 30 -2.23 -12.52 7.29
N LEU A 31 -2.36 -12.19 6.01
CA LEU A 31 -3.64 -11.95 5.33
C LEU A 31 -4.13 -13.15 4.52
N LEU A 32 -3.25 -14.10 4.20
CA LEU A 32 -3.51 -15.17 3.25
C LEU A 32 -3.89 -16.45 4.00
N ASN A 33 -5.11 -16.94 3.77
CA ASN A 33 -5.69 -18.07 4.53
C ASN A 33 -6.53 -19.02 3.66
N GLN A 34 -6.60 -18.80 2.34
CA GLN A 34 -7.30 -19.67 1.42
C GLN A 34 -6.35 -20.66 0.75
N ILE A 35 -6.89 -21.68 0.10
CA ILE A 35 -6.11 -22.76 -0.51
C ILE A 35 -5.56 -22.41 -1.90
N SER A 36 -6.01 -21.32 -2.51
CA SER A 36 -5.48 -20.85 -3.80
C SER A 36 -5.49 -19.33 -3.89
N VAL A 37 -4.65 -18.80 -4.79
CA VAL A 37 -4.57 -17.37 -5.10
C VAL A 37 -5.92 -16.81 -5.55
N GLU A 38 -6.64 -17.56 -6.39
CA GLU A 38 -7.97 -17.17 -6.88
C GLU A 38 -8.99 -17.09 -5.76
N GLU A 39 -8.98 -18.07 -4.83
CA GLU A 39 -9.88 -18.09 -3.69
C GLU A 39 -9.59 -16.97 -2.69
N GLU A 40 -8.32 -16.57 -2.52
CA GLU A 40 -7.97 -15.39 -1.71
C GLU A 40 -8.65 -14.13 -2.23
N LEU A 41 -8.60 -13.88 -3.53
CA LEU A 41 -9.24 -12.70 -4.13
C LEU A 41 -10.77 -12.86 -4.14
N ALA A 42 -11.28 -14.04 -4.44
CA ALA A 42 -12.73 -14.30 -4.39
C ALA A 42 -13.31 -14.09 -2.99
N SER A 43 -12.58 -14.48 -1.94
CA SER A 43 -13.00 -14.25 -0.56
C SER A 43 -13.11 -12.77 -0.21
N ALA A 44 -12.20 -11.94 -0.72
CA ALA A 44 -12.23 -10.49 -0.52
C ALA A 44 -13.42 -9.83 -1.23
N VAL A 45 -13.73 -10.30 -2.44
CA VAL A 45 -14.91 -9.83 -3.19
C VAL A 45 -16.21 -10.21 -2.48
N MET A 46 -16.24 -11.33 -1.75
CA MET A 46 -17.44 -11.80 -1.03
C MET A 46 -17.59 -11.19 0.38
N ASP A 47 -16.66 -10.34 0.81
CA ASP A 47 -16.74 -9.70 2.12
C ASP A 47 -18.00 -8.84 2.24
N LYS A 48 -18.76 -9.06 3.34
CA LYS A 48 -20.04 -8.39 3.58
C LYS A 48 -19.95 -6.87 3.73
N GLY A 49 -18.75 -6.37 3.98
CA GLY A 49 -18.48 -4.94 4.12
C GLY A 49 -18.35 -4.21 2.78
N ASN A 50 -18.15 -4.93 1.68
CA ASN A 50 -17.99 -4.33 0.36
C ASN A 50 -19.36 -3.99 -0.26
N SER A 51 -19.70 -2.71 -0.27
CA SER A 51 -21.02 -2.23 -0.74
C SER A 51 -21.16 -2.31 -2.26
N SER A 52 -20.07 -2.13 -3.01
CA SER A 52 -20.09 -2.15 -4.48
C SER A 52 -20.39 -3.56 -5.04
N VAL A 53 -20.02 -4.59 -4.28
CA VAL A 53 -20.19 -5.99 -4.71
C VAL A 53 -21.53 -6.60 -4.30
N LYS A 54 -22.28 -5.96 -3.41
CA LYS A 54 -23.57 -6.49 -2.92
C LYS A 54 -24.55 -6.82 -4.05
N ASN A 55 -24.55 -6.01 -5.12
CA ASN A 55 -25.47 -6.15 -6.23
C ASN A 55 -24.86 -6.87 -7.45
N MET A 56 -23.60 -7.32 -7.35
CA MET A 56 -22.92 -8.04 -8.42
C MET A 56 -23.40 -9.49 -8.51
N ASP A 57 -23.67 -9.95 -9.72
CA ASP A 57 -23.93 -11.35 -9.97
C ASP A 57 -22.63 -12.19 -9.90
N ARG A 58 -22.77 -13.53 -9.96
CA ARG A 58 -21.62 -14.43 -9.91
C ARG A 58 -20.62 -14.19 -11.05
N LYS A 59 -21.10 -13.87 -12.25
CA LYS A 59 -20.24 -13.64 -13.43
C LYS A 59 -19.42 -12.36 -13.26
N GLN A 60 -20.03 -11.28 -12.80
CA GLN A 60 -19.36 -10.01 -12.53
C GLN A 60 -18.26 -10.16 -11.49
N ARG A 61 -18.48 -10.95 -10.42
CA ARG A 61 -17.46 -11.24 -9.40
C ARG A 61 -16.28 -12.02 -9.96
N ILE A 62 -16.54 -13.00 -10.82
CA ILE A 62 -15.47 -13.75 -11.49
C ILE A 62 -14.62 -12.83 -12.35
N VAL A 63 -15.25 -11.97 -13.17
CA VAL A 63 -14.54 -10.99 -14.00
C VAL A 63 -13.70 -10.03 -13.17
N LEU A 64 -14.20 -9.58 -12.01
CA LEU A 64 -13.46 -8.71 -11.10
C LEU A 64 -12.19 -9.40 -10.56
N VAL A 65 -12.31 -10.67 -10.16
CA VAL A 65 -11.17 -11.47 -9.71
C VAL A 65 -10.17 -11.69 -10.85
N GLU A 66 -10.63 -12.04 -12.06
CA GLU A 66 -9.75 -12.23 -13.21
C GLU A 66 -8.99 -10.96 -13.57
N ASN A 67 -9.67 -9.83 -13.66
CA ASN A 67 -9.04 -8.53 -13.90
C ASN A 67 -7.97 -8.21 -12.84
N MET A 68 -8.23 -8.51 -11.57
CA MET A 68 -7.26 -8.29 -10.51
C MET A 68 -6.05 -9.23 -10.65
N LEU A 69 -6.26 -10.50 -11.01
CA LEU A 69 -5.18 -11.47 -11.28
C LEU A 69 -4.30 -11.01 -12.45
N GLU A 70 -4.89 -10.48 -13.52
CA GLU A 70 -4.15 -9.93 -14.66
C GLU A 70 -3.36 -8.68 -14.28
N ARG A 71 -4.01 -7.71 -13.63
CA ARG A 71 -3.37 -6.46 -13.18
C ARG A 71 -2.17 -6.71 -12.27
N THR A 72 -2.24 -7.72 -11.43
CA THR A 72 -1.16 -8.08 -10.48
C THR A 72 -0.14 -9.07 -11.04
N GLY A 73 -0.37 -9.59 -12.27
CA GLY A 73 0.50 -10.58 -12.90
C GLY A 73 0.44 -11.96 -12.23
N LEU A 74 -0.66 -12.28 -11.54
CA LEU A 74 -0.84 -13.53 -10.80
C LEU A 74 -1.69 -14.56 -11.56
N LEU A 75 -2.14 -14.26 -12.78
CA LEU A 75 -3.04 -15.14 -13.53
C LEU A 75 -2.46 -16.55 -13.74
N ARG A 76 -1.15 -16.66 -14.02
CA ARG A 76 -0.47 -17.95 -14.24
C ARG A 76 -0.39 -18.83 -13.01
N VAL A 77 -0.44 -18.22 -11.83
CA VAL A 77 -0.32 -18.89 -10.53
C VAL A 77 -1.67 -18.98 -9.80
N ARG A 78 -2.78 -18.67 -10.46
CA ARG A 78 -4.13 -18.56 -9.87
C ARG A 78 -4.58 -19.76 -9.03
N LYS A 79 -4.11 -20.97 -9.41
CA LYS A 79 -4.46 -22.24 -8.74
C LYS A 79 -3.43 -22.68 -7.69
N GLN A 80 -2.30 -21.97 -7.58
CA GLN A 80 -1.27 -22.31 -6.60
C GLN A 80 -1.71 -21.90 -5.20
N HIS A 81 -1.19 -22.63 -4.22
CA HIS A 81 -1.38 -22.24 -2.82
C HIS A 81 -0.55 -20.97 -2.53
N PRO A 82 -1.06 -20.02 -1.72
CA PRO A 82 -0.33 -18.79 -1.40
C PRO A 82 1.05 -19.01 -0.79
N TYR A 83 1.25 -20.12 -0.06
CA TYR A 83 2.55 -20.48 0.50
C TYR A 83 3.60 -20.90 -0.55
N ASP A 84 3.19 -21.32 -1.73
CA ASP A 84 4.07 -21.72 -2.83
C ASP A 84 4.52 -20.54 -3.70
N LEU A 85 4.00 -19.34 -3.42
CA LEU A 85 4.35 -18.13 -4.14
C LEU A 85 5.69 -17.55 -3.67
N SER A 86 6.40 -16.86 -4.57
CA SER A 86 7.53 -16.02 -4.18
C SER A 86 7.08 -14.87 -3.26
N GLY A 87 8.02 -14.33 -2.45
CA GLY A 87 7.69 -13.21 -1.54
C GLY A 87 7.04 -12.02 -2.25
N GLY A 88 7.54 -11.64 -3.44
CA GLY A 88 6.95 -10.56 -4.23
C GLY A 88 5.54 -10.91 -4.77
N GLN A 89 5.29 -12.18 -5.11
CA GLN A 89 3.94 -12.62 -5.49
C GLN A 89 2.98 -12.61 -4.31
N GLN A 90 3.44 -13.03 -3.13
CA GLN A 90 2.65 -12.96 -1.89
C GLN A 90 2.28 -11.50 -1.55
N GLN A 91 3.24 -10.58 -1.69
CA GLN A 91 3.01 -9.15 -1.46
C GLN A 91 1.99 -8.60 -2.44
N ARG A 92 2.12 -8.93 -3.75
CA ARG A 92 1.15 -8.53 -4.78
C ARG A 92 -0.25 -9.11 -4.52
N LEU A 93 -0.34 -10.36 -4.08
CA LEU A 93 -1.61 -11.00 -3.73
C LEU A 93 -2.28 -10.32 -2.52
N ALA A 94 -1.52 -10.07 -1.46
CA ALA A 94 -2.03 -9.39 -0.27
C ALA A 94 -2.48 -7.95 -0.57
N PHE A 95 -1.71 -7.23 -1.38
CA PHE A 95 -2.09 -5.89 -1.86
C PHE A 95 -3.38 -5.93 -2.68
N ALA A 96 -3.49 -6.83 -3.66
CA ALA A 96 -4.72 -7.04 -4.45
C ALA A 96 -5.92 -7.33 -3.55
N LYS A 97 -5.74 -8.18 -2.55
CA LYS A 97 -6.79 -8.55 -1.60
C LYS A 97 -7.33 -7.35 -0.83
N ILE A 98 -6.45 -6.49 -0.31
CA ILE A 98 -6.90 -5.30 0.42
C ILE A 98 -7.61 -4.28 -0.47
N LEU A 99 -7.22 -4.16 -1.75
CA LEU A 99 -7.91 -3.29 -2.69
C LEU A 99 -9.34 -3.75 -2.97
N LEU A 100 -9.54 -5.07 -3.08
CA LEU A 100 -10.86 -5.66 -3.29
C LEU A 100 -11.83 -5.48 -2.12
N TYR A 101 -11.34 -5.17 -0.92
CA TYR A 101 -12.21 -4.76 0.20
C TYR A 101 -12.80 -3.35 0.04
N GLU A 102 -12.32 -2.56 -0.93
CA GLU A 102 -12.72 -1.16 -1.15
C GLU A 102 -12.72 -0.32 0.13
N PRO A 103 -11.62 -0.28 0.88
CA PRO A 103 -11.55 0.48 2.11
C PRO A 103 -11.62 1.99 1.85
N ASP A 104 -11.97 2.76 2.88
CA ASP A 104 -11.87 4.21 2.87
C ASP A 104 -10.46 4.67 3.26
N ILE A 105 -9.79 3.85 4.08
CA ILE A 105 -8.45 4.11 4.60
C ILE A 105 -7.57 2.88 4.37
N ILE A 106 -6.45 3.08 3.68
CA ILE A 106 -5.49 2.05 3.31
C ILE A 106 -4.22 2.27 4.13
N LEU A 107 -3.85 1.29 4.92
CA LEU A 107 -2.68 1.33 5.80
C LEU A 107 -1.65 0.31 5.30
N LEU A 108 -0.49 0.80 4.84
CA LEU A 108 0.54 -0.02 4.21
C LEU A 108 1.81 -0.03 5.07
N ASP A 109 2.27 -1.22 5.43
CA ASP A 109 3.49 -1.44 6.23
C ASP A 109 4.55 -2.10 5.33
N GLU A 110 5.56 -1.31 4.91
CA GLU A 110 6.63 -1.71 3.99
C GLU A 110 6.10 -2.34 2.68
N PRO A 111 5.22 -1.65 1.93
CA PRO A 111 4.52 -2.26 0.80
C PRO A 111 5.42 -2.61 -0.38
N THR A 112 6.55 -1.91 -0.56
CA THR A 112 7.48 -2.10 -1.68
C THR A 112 8.51 -3.20 -1.43
N LYS A 113 8.57 -3.72 -0.19
CA LYS A 113 9.58 -4.71 0.18
C LYS A 113 9.46 -6.01 -0.61
N GLY A 114 10.54 -6.37 -1.31
CA GLY A 114 10.61 -7.62 -2.07
C GLY A 114 9.81 -7.63 -3.37
N ILE A 115 9.32 -6.47 -3.80
CA ILE A 115 8.64 -6.26 -5.08
C ILE A 115 9.65 -5.73 -6.11
N ASP A 116 9.45 -6.12 -7.37
CA ASP A 116 10.24 -5.61 -8.49
C ASP A 116 9.88 -4.13 -8.81
N PRO A 117 10.82 -3.34 -9.38
CA PRO A 117 10.61 -1.93 -9.65
C PRO A 117 9.42 -1.64 -10.56
N PHE A 118 9.13 -2.53 -11.52
CA PHE A 118 8.00 -2.35 -12.41
C PHE A 118 6.67 -2.43 -11.66
N PHE A 119 6.55 -3.37 -10.72
CA PHE A 119 5.34 -3.45 -9.91
C PHE A 119 5.28 -2.36 -8.84
N CYS A 120 6.42 -1.90 -8.31
CA CYS A 120 6.47 -0.73 -7.42
C CYS A 120 5.84 0.49 -8.09
N LYS A 121 6.22 0.78 -9.35
CA LYS A 121 5.62 1.88 -10.13
C LYS A 121 4.12 1.70 -10.30
N LYS A 122 3.67 0.51 -10.71
CA LYS A 122 2.23 0.21 -10.83
C LYS A 122 1.48 0.39 -9.52
N MET A 123 2.07 -0.03 -8.41
CA MET A 123 1.48 0.14 -7.08
C MET A 123 1.30 1.62 -6.76
N GLY A 124 2.32 2.45 -7.01
CA GLY A 124 2.25 3.89 -6.84
C GLY A 124 1.13 4.52 -7.67
N GLU A 125 1.06 4.19 -8.96
CA GLU A 125 -0.02 4.65 -9.86
C GLU A 125 -1.42 4.28 -9.33
N TRP A 126 -1.59 3.06 -8.81
CA TRP A 126 -2.87 2.65 -8.20
C TRP A 126 -3.19 3.40 -6.91
N LEU A 127 -2.19 3.70 -6.11
CA LEU A 127 -2.38 4.49 -4.89
C LEU A 127 -2.80 5.93 -5.24
N GLU A 128 -2.24 6.52 -6.30
CA GLU A 128 -2.68 7.82 -6.81
C GLU A 128 -4.12 7.79 -7.33
N GLU A 129 -4.49 6.76 -8.10
CA GLU A 129 -5.88 6.57 -8.54
C GLU A 129 -6.83 6.56 -7.33
N LEU A 130 -6.50 5.80 -6.29
CA LEU A 130 -7.31 5.68 -5.07
C LEU A 130 -7.38 7.00 -4.29
N LYS A 131 -6.27 7.73 -4.20
CA LYS A 131 -6.22 9.07 -3.63
C LYS A 131 -7.16 10.02 -4.36
N ASN A 132 -7.11 10.01 -5.69
CA ASN A 132 -8.00 10.83 -6.53
C ASN A 132 -9.48 10.46 -6.39
N MET A 133 -9.79 9.22 -5.98
CA MET A 133 -11.14 8.78 -5.59
C MET A 133 -11.52 9.17 -4.16
N GLY A 134 -10.69 9.95 -3.45
CA GLY A 134 -10.93 10.42 -2.09
C GLY A 134 -10.57 9.41 -0.99
N LYS A 135 -9.79 8.36 -1.31
CA LYS A 135 -9.29 7.42 -0.29
C LYS A 135 -8.13 8.03 0.47
N THR A 136 -8.02 7.68 1.74
CA THR A 136 -6.87 8.05 2.58
C THR A 136 -5.86 6.92 2.60
N ILE A 137 -4.59 7.25 2.33
CA ILE A 137 -3.51 6.27 2.29
C ILE A 137 -2.45 6.66 3.31
N VAL A 138 -2.04 5.71 4.14
CA VAL A 138 -0.95 5.88 5.10
C VAL A 138 0.07 4.79 4.87
N ILE A 139 1.30 5.19 4.56
CA ILE A 139 2.41 4.29 4.26
C ILE A 139 3.46 4.43 5.37
N VAL A 140 3.95 3.31 5.87
CA VAL A 140 5.19 3.24 6.64
C VAL A 140 6.20 2.53 5.78
N SER A 141 7.29 3.21 5.43
CA SER A 141 8.32 2.67 4.57
C SER A 141 9.69 3.30 4.86
N HIS A 142 10.73 2.59 4.52
CA HIS A 142 12.10 3.09 4.40
C HIS A 142 12.52 3.28 2.92
N ASP A 143 11.61 3.06 1.99
CA ASP A 143 11.79 3.31 0.57
C ASP A 143 11.57 4.81 0.30
N VAL A 144 12.66 5.56 0.40
CA VAL A 144 12.68 7.03 0.28
C VAL A 144 12.22 7.47 -1.10
N GLU A 145 12.70 6.79 -2.16
CA GLU A 145 12.37 7.12 -3.55
C GLU A 145 10.86 6.95 -3.81
N PHE A 146 10.29 5.84 -3.35
CA PHE A 146 8.85 5.62 -3.47
C PHE A 146 8.03 6.70 -2.74
N CYS A 147 8.45 7.06 -1.52
CA CYS A 147 7.77 8.09 -0.74
C CYS A 147 7.92 9.47 -1.38
N ALA A 148 9.08 9.80 -1.94
CA ALA A 148 9.31 11.09 -2.58
C ALA A 148 8.41 11.30 -3.81
N VAL A 149 8.19 10.22 -4.60
CA VAL A 149 7.37 10.28 -5.82
C VAL A 149 5.87 10.29 -5.50
N TYR A 150 5.40 9.49 -4.52
CA TYR A 150 3.96 9.23 -4.37
C TYR A 150 3.31 9.82 -3.11
N ALA A 151 4.08 10.29 -2.12
CA ALA A 151 3.51 10.86 -0.92
C ALA A 151 3.23 12.35 -1.06
N ASP A 152 2.08 12.83 -0.58
CA ASP A 152 1.79 14.26 -0.46
C ASP A 152 2.50 14.87 0.75
N GLN A 153 2.56 14.11 1.83
CA GLN A 153 3.15 14.54 3.10
C GLN A 153 3.98 13.42 3.71
N CYS A 154 5.10 13.78 4.30
CA CYS A 154 6.01 12.86 4.96
C CYS A 154 6.24 13.26 6.43
N GLY A 155 6.44 12.27 7.26
CA GLY A 155 6.73 12.47 8.67
C GLY A 155 7.79 11.49 9.19
N LEU A 156 8.74 12.00 9.94
CA LEU A 156 9.76 11.21 10.60
C LEU A 156 9.32 10.88 12.03
N ILE A 157 9.29 9.59 12.34
CA ILE A 157 9.06 9.12 13.70
C ILE A 157 10.40 8.71 14.30
N PHE A 158 10.82 9.42 15.36
CA PHE A 158 12.02 9.13 16.11
C PHE A 158 11.73 9.20 17.61
N ASP A 159 12.29 8.30 18.40
CA ASP A 159 12.08 8.19 19.85
C ASP A 159 10.61 8.35 20.29
N ARG A 160 9.69 7.70 19.54
CA ARG A 160 8.22 7.69 19.76
C ARG A 160 7.51 9.03 19.53
N ASN A 161 8.20 10.03 19.00
CA ASN A 161 7.66 11.33 18.63
C ASN A 161 7.66 11.50 17.12
N ILE A 162 6.79 12.38 16.62
CA ILE A 162 6.88 12.88 15.24
C ILE A 162 7.79 14.09 15.29
N GLU A 163 9.03 13.92 14.81
CA GLU A 163 10.07 14.97 14.84
C GLU A 163 9.90 16.00 13.72
N SER A 164 9.39 15.55 12.56
CA SER A 164 9.08 16.42 11.43
C SER A 164 7.84 15.91 10.72
N TYR A 165 7.06 16.82 10.19
CA TYR A 165 5.91 16.53 9.35
C TYR A 165 5.68 17.70 8.40
N THR A 166 5.85 17.46 7.11
CA THR A 166 5.72 18.49 6.07
C THR A 166 5.35 17.84 4.73
N ASP A 167 5.16 18.65 3.70
CA ASP A 167 5.03 18.14 2.34
C ASP A 167 6.25 17.32 1.92
N SER A 168 6.05 16.39 1.00
CA SER A 168 7.06 15.42 0.58
C SER A 168 8.32 16.10 0.07
N HIS A 169 8.18 17.09 -0.83
CA HIS A 169 9.31 17.79 -1.44
C HIS A 169 10.17 18.50 -0.38
N SER A 170 9.58 19.32 0.49
CA SER A 170 10.28 20.00 1.59
C SER A 170 10.93 19.02 2.57
N PHE A 171 10.27 17.86 2.81
CA PHE A 171 10.81 16.84 3.69
C PHE A 171 12.13 16.27 3.16
N PHE A 172 12.18 15.88 1.89
CA PHE A 172 13.36 15.24 1.30
C PHE A 172 14.45 16.24 0.88
N ALA A 173 14.10 17.44 0.45
CA ALA A 173 15.05 18.51 0.13
C ALA A 173 15.77 19.03 1.38
N GLY A 174 15.08 19.13 2.51
CA GLY A 174 15.61 19.66 3.76
C GLY A 174 16.30 18.66 4.68
N ASN A 175 16.28 17.36 4.35
CA ASN A 175 16.73 16.31 5.27
C ASN A 175 18.05 15.69 4.81
N ILE A 176 19.11 15.84 5.62
CA ILE A 176 20.44 15.31 5.30
C ILE A 176 20.50 13.76 5.42
N PHE A 177 19.72 13.18 6.31
CA PHE A 177 19.77 11.74 6.59
C PHE A 177 18.77 10.93 5.78
N PHE A 178 17.61 11.50 5.51
CA PHE A 178 16.51 10.87 4.79
C PHE A 178 16.21 11.70 3.54
N THR A 179 17.04 11.57 2.54
CA THR A 179 16.89 12.25 1.26
C THR A 179 17.05 11.25 0.12
N THR A 180 16.51 11.57 -1.04
CA THR A 180 16.63 10.74 -2.25
C THR A 180 18.07 10.71 -2.78
N ASP A 181 18.41 9.68 -3.53
CA ASP A 181 19.71 9.62 -4.21
C ASP A 181 19.84 10.77 -5.23
N THR A 182 18.74 11.15 -5.90
CA THR A 182 18.71 12.32 -6.79
C THR A 182 19.09 13.60 -6.05
N ASN A 183 18.46 13.90 -4.93
CA ASN A 183 18.80 15.10 -4.14
C ASN A 183 20.23 15.05 -3.63
N ARG A 184 20.72 13.88 -3.19
CA ARG A 184 22.11 13.72 -2.71
C ARG A 184 23.15 13.99 -3.80
N ILE A 185 22.89 13.59 -5.06
CA ILE A 185 23.80 13.79 -6.18
C ILE A 185 23.71 15.22 -6.74
N MET A 186 22.52 15.78 -6.78
CA MET A 186 22.24 17.05 -7.46
C MET A 186 22.31 18.27 -6.55
N SER A 187 22.33 18.12 -5.24
CA SER A 187 22.25 19.21 -4.25
C SER A 187 23.34 20.29 -4.41
N ASP A 188 24.50 19.95 -4.96
CA ASP A 188 25.59 20.90 -5.19
C ASP A 188 25.32 21.84 -6.39
N ASN A 189 24.57 21.40 -7.38
CA ASN A 189 24.31 22.11 -8.64
C ASN A 189 22.86 22.57 -8.82
N PHE A 190 21.92 21.79 -8.30
CA PHE A 190 20.49 22.04 -8.40
C PHE A 190 19.88 21.90 -7.00
N LYS A 191 19.59 23.05 -6.38
CA LYS A 191 18.89 23.05 -5.09
C LYS A 191 17.47 22.60 -5.32
N ASP A 192 16.98 21.75 -4.40
CA ASP A 192 15.60 21.30 -4.33
C ASP A 192 15.16 20.26 -5.38
N CYS A 193 16.09 19.62 -6.12
CA CYS A 193 15.78 18.50 -6.99
C CYS A 193 15.66 17.23 -6.14
N VAL A 194 14.45 16.67 -6.03
CA VAL A 194 14.14 15.53 -5.14
C VAL A 194 13.90 14.25 -5.93
N THR A 195 13.35 14.34 -7.14
CA THR A 195 13.05 13.19 -7.99
C THR A 195 13.76 13.28 -9.34
N CYS A 196 13.89 12.18 -10.07
CA CYS A 196 14.50 12.16 -11.40
C CYS A 196 13.69 12.88 -12.48
N ASP A 197 12.44 13.20 -12.21
CA ASP A 197 11.53 13.87 -13.15
C ASP A 197 11.53 15.41 -12.98
N GLU A 198 12.23 15.92 -11.97
CA GLU A 198 12.48 17.36 -11.72
C GLU A 198 13.80 17.81 -12.35
#